data_7da40688450c2bb5c7f76a7cafc022e0
#
_entry.id   7da40688450c2bb5c7f76a7cafc022e0
#
_cell.length_a   1.000
_cell.length_b   1.000
_cell.length_c   1.000
_cell.angle_alpha   90.00
_cell.angle_beta   90.00
_cell.angle_gamma   90.00
#
_symmetry.space_group_name_H-M   'P 1'
#
loop_
_entity.id
_entity.type
_entity.pdbx_description
1 polymer ?
#
loop_
_entity_poly.entity_id
_entity_poly.type
_entity_poly.pdbx_seq_one_letter_code
_entity_poly.pdbx_strand_id
1 'polypeptide(L)'
;MRHIRPALLIAAAVALGGAAGSVCASGARHPISIAKPPIRKRLIPFGPKRKHEMAAYSERHYGEHTWRLRHPRVIVEHVAEAGSAAAVYDTFAPDVPDPELGELPNVCAHFVISSSGRIYRLVNLRTRCRHTVGLDWTAIGIEHTGYGDGEVLGDRRQMHASLRLTRYLRCRFKIGIRNVIGHSESLSSPYHRERVPSLRHQTHGDWRHRSMVVYRRRLRRLGSCR
;
A
#
# COMPACT_ATOMS: atom_id res chain seq x y z
N MET A 1 -46.06 -68.67 -69.23
CA MET A 1 -45.30 -67.49 -69.28
C MET A 1 -45.46 -66.71 -67.97
N ARG A 2 -44.51 -66.78 -67.04
CA ARG A 2 -44.62 -66.16 -65.72
C ARG A 2 -43.55 -65.12 -65.63
N HIS A 3 -44.02 -63.88 -65.47
CA HIS A 3 -43.15 -62.70 -65.28
C HIS A 3 -42.63 -62.64 -63.83
N ILE A 4 -41.31 -62.69 -63.70
CA ILE A 4 -40.65 -62.48 -62.42
C ILE A 4 -40.25 -60.98 -62.28
N ARG A 5 -40.72 -60.32 -61.22
CA ARG A 5 -40.37 -58.97 -60.89
C ARG A 5 -39.16 -58.99 -59.93
N PRO A 6 -38.14 -58.12 -60.09
CA PRO A 6 -37.09 -58.03 -59.14
C PRO A 6 -37.46 -57.13 -57.93
N ALA A 7 -37.10 -57.59 -56.75
CA ALA A 7 -37.27 -56.86 -55.51
C ALA A 7 -36.19 -55.77 -55.34
N LEU A 8 -36.63 -54.55 -55.04
CA LEU A 8 -35.80 -53.40 -54.75
C LEU A 8 -35.38 -53.40 -53.30
N LEU A 9 -34.07 -53.57 -53.02
CA LEU A 9 -33.50 -53.46 -51.67
C LEU A 9 -33.23 -51.97 -51.39
N ILE A 10 -33.94 -51.39 -50.40
CA ILE A 10 -33.68 -50.07 -49.85
C ILE A 10 -32.65 -50.20 -48.72
N ALA A 11 -31.43 -49.68 -48.95
CA ALA A 11 -30.42 -49.59 -47.90
C ALA A 11 -30.68 -48.31 -47.07
N ALA A 12 -31.01 -48.51 -45.81
CA ALA A 12 -31.16 -47.39 -44.87
C ALA A 12 -29.75 -46.97 -44.38
N ALA A 13 -29.34 -45.76 -44.71
CA ALA A 13 -28.14 -45.14 -44.18
C ALA A 13 -28.42 -44.52 -42.79
N VAL A 14 -27.84 -45.08 -41.76
CA VAL A 14 -27.87 -44.51 -40.40
C VAL A 14 -26.79 -43.43 -40.30
N ALA A 15 -27.23 -42.18 -40.25
CA ALA A 15 -26.35 -41.05 -39.98
C ALA A 15 -26.08 -40.97 -38.49
N LEU A 16 -24.85 -41.30 -38.08
CA LEU A 16 -24.33 -41.05 -36.72
C LEU A 16 -24.03 -39.55 -36.63
N GLY A 17 -24.93 -38.79 -36.00
CA GLY A 17 -24.72 -37.43 -35.57
C GLY A 17 -23.72 -37.31 -34.46
N GLY A 18 -22.47 -36.97 -34.75
CA GLY A 18 -21.46 -36.64 -33.75
C GLY A 18 -21.79 -35.29 -33.10
N ALA A 19 -22.25 -35.32 -31.83
CA ALA A 19 -22.37 -34.12 -31.03
C ALA A 19 -20.93 -33.60 -30.70
N ALA A 20 -20.51 -32.52 -31.39
CA ALA A 20 -19.32 -31.78 -31.04
C ALA A 20 -19.56 -31.04 -29.70
N GLY A 21 -19.15 -31.65 -28.62
CA GLY A 21 -19.13 -31.01 -27.33
C GLY A 21 -18.14 -29.85 -27.32
N SER A 22 -18.63 -28.60 -27.33
CA SER A 22 -17.81 -27.40 -27.08
C SER A 22 -17.27 -27.48 -25.67
N VAL A 23 -16.01 -27.89 -25.52
CA VAL A 23 -15.26 -27.80 -24.27
C VAL A 23 -14.98 -26.32 -24.04
N CYS A 24 -15.81 -25.64 -23.23
CA CYS A 24 -15.49 -24.35 -22.67
C CYS A 24 -14.23 -24.52 -21.82
N ALA A 25 -13.07 -24.15 -22.40
CA ALA A 25 -11.84 -24.05 -21.64
C ALA A 25 -12.03 -22.97 -20.57
N SER A 26 -12.29 -23.39 -19.33
CA SER A 26 -12.22 -22.53 -18.16
C SER A 26 -10.78 -22.06 -18.04
N GLY A 27 -10.49 -20.90 -18.65
CA GLY A 27 -9.24 -20.22 -18.52
C GLY A 27 -9.03 -19.90 -17.02
N ALA A 28 -8.25 -20.71 -16.33
CA ALA A 28 -7.77 -20.41 -14.99
C ALA A 28 -7.11 -19.04 -15.03
N ARG A 29 -7.81 -18.04 -14.51
CA ARG A 29 -7.23 -16.69 -14.37
C ARG A 29 -6.12 -16.80 -13.35
N HIS A 30 -4.87 -16.91 -13.82
CA HIS A 30 -3.71 -16.79 -12.95
C HIS A 30 -3.86 -15.50 -12.14
N PRO A 31 -3.72 -15.54 -10.81
CA PRO A 31 -3.77 -14.32 -10.01
C PRO A 31 -2.71 -13.37 -10.54
N ILE A 32 -3.10 -12.17 -10.95
CA ILE A 32 -2.17 -11.14 -11.43
C ILE A 32 -1.25 -10.81 -10.25
N SER A 33 -0.06 -11.36 -10.27
CA SER A 33 0.98 -11.02 -9.29
C SER A 33 1.39 -9.57 -9.52
N ILE A 34 1.01 -8.68 -8.60
CA ILE A 34 1.43 -7.28 -8.65
C ILE A 34 2.94 -7.23 -8.42
N ALA A 35 3.68 -6.89 -9.46
CA ALA A 35 5.12 -6.81 -9.40
C ALA A 35 5.57 -5.82 -8.31
N LYS A 36 6.45 -6.27 -7.43
CA LYS A 36 7.10 -5.43 -6.45
C LYS A 36 8.01 -4.42 -7.18
N PRO A 37 7.88 -3.11 -6.93
CA PRO A 37 8.79 -2.13 -7.53
C PRO A 37 10.22 -2.32 -6.98
N PRO A 38 11.25 -1.83 -7.70
CA PRO A 38 12.62 -1.81 -7.18
C PRO A 38 12.70 -0.98 -5.90
N ILE A 39 13.08 -1.61 -4.79
CA ILE A 39 13.21 -0.98 -3.47
C ILE A 39 14.63 -1.17 -2.98
N ARG A 40 15.34 -0.07 -2.70
CA ARG A 40 16.65 -0.09 -2.06
C ARG A 40 16.49 -0.14 -0.53
N LYS A 41 17.28 -0.95 0.14
CA LYS A 41 17.33 -0.98 1.61
C LYS A 41 18.29 0.12 2.09
N ARG A 42 17.79 1.02 2.94
CA ARG A 42 18.58 2.00 3.69
C ARG A 42 17.97 2.09 5.09
N LEU A 43 18.04 0.99 5.83
CA LEU A 43 17.38 0.88 7.13
C LEU A 43 18.03 1.81 8.15
N ILE A 44 17.20 2.57 8.87
CA ILE A 44 17.64 3.30 10.07
C ILE A 44 17.95 2.31 11.20
N PRO A 45 18.80 2.67 12.16
CA PRO A 45 19.01 1.87 13.35
C PRO A 45 17.70 1.65 14.11
N PHE A 46 17.32 0.39 14.31
CA PHE A 46 16.11 0.03 15.05
C PHE A 46 16.42 -1.16 15.99
N GLY A 47 17.37 -0.92 16.90
CA GLY A 47 17.89 -1.89 17.86
C GLY A 47 16.93 -2.17 19.04
N PRO A 48 17.38 -2.93 20.04
CA PRO A 48 16.58 -3.28 21.21
C PRO A 48 16.03 -2.06 21.95
N LYS A 49 16.85 -1.01 22.18
CA LYS A 49 16.46 0.24 22.84
C LYS A 49 15.26 0.87 22.13
N ARG A 50 15.37 1.19 20.83
CA ARG A 50 14.31 1.82 20.04
C ARG A 50 13.04 0.94 19.94
N LYS A 51 13.17 -0.39 19.95
CA LYS A 51 12.02 -1.31 20.04
C LYS A 51 11.30 -1.22 21.38
N HIS A 52 12.06 -1.10 22.48
CA HIS A 52 11.51 -0.93 23.82
C HIS A 52 10.72 0.40 23.91
N GLU A 53 11.32 1.47 23.43
CA GLU A 53 10.69 2.80 23.39
C GLU A 53 9.42 2.81 22.52
N MET A 54 9.45 2.15 21.34
CA MET A 54 8.28 2.01 20.50
C MET A 54 7.17 1.17 21.17
N ALA A 55 7.52 0.18 21.98
CA ALA A 55 6.53 -0.57 22.74
C ALA A 55 5.90 0.28 23.85
N ALA A 56 6.70 1.07 24.57
CA ALA A 56 6.23 2.00 25.58
C ALA A 56 5.35 3.12 24.99
N TYR A 57 5.76 3.70 23.86
CA TYR A 57 4.94 4.64 23.08
C TYR A 57 3.60 4.01 22.72
N SER A 58 3.63 2.82 22.13
CA SER A 58 2.41 2.12 21.70
C SER A 58 1.47 1.79 22.86
N GLU A 59 1.99 1.54 24.05
CA GLU A 59 1.17 1.33 25.24
C GLU A 59 0.46 2.61 25.67
N ARG A 60 1.19 3.75 25.73
CA ARG A 60 0.59 5.06 26.07
C ARG A 60 -0.49 5.47 25.09
N HIS A 61 -0.21 5.38 23.79
CA HIS A 61 -1.08 5.92 22.73
C HIS A 61 -2.19 4.95 22.33
N TYR A 62 -1.94 3.63 22.36
CA TYR A 62 -2.84 2.62 21.78
C TYR A 62 -3.26 1.53 22.76
N GLY A 63 -2.67 1.47 23.96
CA GLY A 63 -2.94 0.42 24.94
C GLY A 63 -2.35 -0.94 24.56
N GLU A 64 -1.29 -0.94 23.74
CA GLU A 64 -0.65 -2.16 23.24
C GLU A 64 0.86 -2.11 23.45
N HIS A 65 1.39 -2.85 24.44
CA HIS A 65 2.83 -2.91 24.69
C HIS A 65 3.55 -3.73 23.60
N THR A 66 3.74 -3.12 22.42
CA THR A 66 4.39 -3.78 21.28
C THR A 66 5.01 -2.78 20.29
N TRP A 67 6.17 -3.13 19.75
CA TRP A 67 6.82 -2.44 18.64
C TRP A 67 6.44 -3.05 17.28
N ARG A 68 5.63 -4.12 17.26
CA ARG A 68 5.35 -4.88 16.03
C ARG A 68 4.13 -4.34 15.30
N LEU A 69 4.31 -4.05 14.00
CA LEU A 69 3.21 -3.81 13.07
C LEU A 69 2.76 -5.15 12.48
N ARG A 70 1.56 -5.61 12.87
CA ARG A 70 1.09 -6.95 12.48
C ARG A 70 0.15 -6.93 11.28
N HIS A 71 -0.84 -6.06 11.28
CA HIS A 71 -1.91 -6.02 10.27
C HIS A 71 -2.12 -4.57 9.80
N PRO A 72 -1.25 -4.06 8.90
CA PRO A 72 -1.43 -2.70 8.40
C PRO A 72 -2.75 -2.58 7.62
N ARG A 73 -3.54 -1.58 7.95
CA ARG A 73 -4.87 -1.30 7.36
C ARG A 73 -4.91 0.03 6.64
N VAL A 74 -3.91 0.86 6.86
CA VAL A 74 -3.81 2.22 6.32
C VAL A 74 -2.45 2.41 5.67
N ILE A 75 -2.40 3.17 4.59
CA ILE A 75 -1.18 3.76 4.05
C ILE A 75 -1.34 5.26 4.19
N VAL A 76 -0.37 5.92 4.83
CA VAL A 76 -0.33 7.36 4.97
C VAL A 76 0.78 7.90 4.07
N GLU A 77 0.41 8.81 3.18
CA GLU A 77 1.32 9.53 2.31
C GLU A 77 1.74 10.84 3.01
N HIS A 78 3.05 11.15 3.01
CA HIS A 78 3.65 12.32 3.65
C HIS A 78 4.49 13.12 2.66
N VAL A 79 4.64 14.41 2.91
CA VAL A 79 5.67 15.27 2.31
C VAL A 79 6.75 15.52 3.37
N ALA A 80 7.97 15.12 3.06
CA ALA A 80 9.06 15.10 4.04
C ALA A 80 9.64 16.51 4.37
N GLU A 81 9.20 17.55 3.65
CA GLU A 81 9.77 18.92 3.74
C GLU A 81 11.31 18.92 3.65
N ALA A 82 11.84 18.00 2.85
CA ALA A 82 13.27 17.78 2.66
C ALA A 82 13.59 17.54 1.18
N GLY A 83 14.67 18.14 0.69
CA GLY A 83 15.06 18.05 -0.71
C GLY A 83 15.68 16.71 -1.13
N SER A 84 15.99 15.81 -0.19
CA SER A 84 16.62 14.54 -0.52
C SER A 84 16.25 13.40 0.42
N ALA A 85 16.29 12.16 -0.08
CA ALA A 85 16.12 10.98 0.73
C ALA A 85 17.27 10.76 1.75
N ALA A 86 18.41 11.41 1.56
CA ALA A 86 19.49 11.43 2.53
C ALA A 86 19.10 12.27 3.74
N ALA A 87 18.61 13.50 3.51
CA ALA A 87 18.16 14.38 4.58
C ALA A 87 17.02 13.73 5.41
N VAL A 88 16.05 13.08 4.77
CA VAL A 88 15.00 12.32 5.48
C VAL A 88 15.61 11.20 6.34
N TYR A 89 16.58 10.46 5.80
CA TYR A 89 17.27 9.43 6.56
C TYR A 89 17.99 10.01 7.78
N ASP A 90 18.70 11.12 7.59
CA ASP A 90 19.50 11.76 8.64
C ASP A 90 18.62 12.34 9.76
N THR A 91 17.39 12.76 9.44
CA THR A 91 16.37 13.15 10.43
C THR A 91 15.85 11.95 11.24
N PHE A 92 15.64 10.81 10.59
CA PHE A 92 14.98 9.64 11.22
C PHE A 92 15.95 8.68 11.90
N ALA A 93 17.22 8.65 11.48
CA ALA A 93 18.20 7.69 11.98
C ALA A 93 18.58 7.88 13.47
N PRO A 94 18.79 9.10 13.98
CA PRO A 94 19.06 9.32 15.38
C PRO A 94 17.87 8.86 16.25
N ASP A 95 18.16 8.21 17.37
CA ASP A 95 17.16 7.80 18.37
C ASP A 95 17.16 8.82 19.52
N VAL A 96 16.54 9.95 19.24
CA VAL A 96 16.39 11.11 20.13
C VAL A 96 14.91 11.48 20.25
N PRO A 97 14.48 12.21 21.29
CA PRO A 97 13.14 12.74 21.36
C PRO A 97 12.82 13.58 20.11
N ASP A 98 11.66 13.40 19.52
CA ASP A 98 11.26 14.22 18.38
C ASP A 98 11.03 15.69 18.82
N PRO A 99 11.33 16.65 17.95
CA PRO A 99 11.28 18.07 18.32
C PRO A 99 9.86 18.63 18.52
N GLU A 100 8.84 17.95 18.00
CA GLU A 100 7.46 18.42 18.07
C GLU A 100 6.77 17.99 19.38
N LEU A 101 6.85 16.70 19.71
CA LEU A 101 6.15 16.13 20.86
C LEU A 101 7.08 15.79 22.03
N GLY A 102 8.39 15.84 21.82
CA GLY A 102 9.38 15.47 22.81
C GLY A 102 9.37 13.98 23.18
N GLU A 103 8.82 13.12 22.34
CA GLU A 103 8.63 11.70 22.64
C GLU A 103 9.67 10.79 21.98
N LEU A 104 9.95 9.67 22.66
CA LEU A 104 10.73 8.56 22.12
C LEU A 104 9.83 7.40 21.66
N PRO A 105 10.29 6.62 20.66
CA PRO A 105 11.47 6.85 19.81
C PRO A 105 11.25 8.01 18.85
N ASN A 106 12.32 8.51 18.22
CA ASN A 106 12.21 9.51 17.18
C ASN A 106 11.24 9.08 16.06
N VAL A 107 10.65 10.06 15.36
CA VAL A 107 9.81 9.84 14.19
C VAL A 107 10.53 9.04 13.10
N CYS A 108 9.77 8.37 12.27
CA CYS A 108 10.28 7.59 11.15
C CYS A 108 9.19 7.33 10.12
N ALA A 109 9.54 6.87 8.93
CA ALA A 109 8.60 6.30 7.96
C ALA A 109 9.12 4.97 7.41
N HIS A 110 8.23 4.15 6.85
CA HIS A 110 8.63 2.87 6.29
C HIS A 110 9.40 3.04 4.98
N PHE A 111 9.02 4.05 4.20
CA PHE A 111 9.64 4.34 2.92
C PHE A 111 9.87 5.85 2.75
N VAL A 112 10.87 6.16 1.93
CA VAL A 112 11.02 7.48 1.33
C VAL A 112 11.20 7.33 -0.18
N ILE A 113 10.55 8.19 -0.95
CA ILE A 113 10.61 8.27 -2.40
C ILE A 113 11.23 9.59 -2.79
N SER A 114 12.37 9.54 -3.49
CA SER A 114 13.05 10.74 -3.96
C SER A 114 12.41 11.30 -5.25
N SER A 115 12.67 12.55 -5.57
CA SER A 115 12.27 13.20 -6.83
C SER A 115 12.78 12.44 -8.08
N SER A 116 13.88 11.70 -7.98
CA SER A 116 14.34 10.81 -9.07
C SER A 116 13.51 9.52 -9.22
N GLY A 117 12.49 9.31 -8.39
CA GLY A 117 11.67 8.09 -8.38
C GLY A 117 12.33 6.88 -7.70
N ARG A 118 13.44 7.06 -6.99
CA ARG A 118 14.06 5.97 -6.23
C ARG A 118 13.30 5.76 -4.92
N ILE A 119 12.98 4.49 -4.66
CA ILE A 119 12.28 4.08 -3.43
C ILE A 119 13.31 3.49 -2.46
N TYR A 120 13.36 4.04 -1.26
CA TYR A 120 14.18 3.53 -0.17
C TYR A 120 13.29 3.01 0.95
N ARG A 121 13.59 1.82 1.46
CA ARG A 121 12.96 1.28 2.66
C ARG A 121 13.80 1.65 3.88
N LEU A 122 13.22 2.41 4.80
CA LEU A 122 13.87 2.89 6.01
C LEU A 122 13.58 2.02 7.23
N VAL A 123 12.38 1.41 7.30
CA VAL A 123 11.96 0.55 8.40
C VAL A 123 11.34 -0.74 7.86
N ASN A 124 11.46 -1.82 8.61
CA ASN A 124 10.82 -3.08 8.23
C ASN A 124 9.30 -2.99 8.37
N LEU A 125 8.57 -3.55 7.41
CA LEU A 125 7.10 -3.54 7.37
C LEU A 125 6.41 -4.26 8.54
N ARG A 126 7.16 -4.92 9.40
CA ARG A 126 6.66 -5.55 10.64
C ARG A 126 6.98 -4.73 11.89
N THR A 127 7.47 -3.51 11.72
CA THR A 127 7.88 -2.60 12.79
C THR A 127 6.98 -1.38 12.78
N ARG A 128 6.41 -1.01 13.92
CA ARG A 128 5.70 0.26 14.08
C ARG A 128 6.68 1.42 13.94
N CYS A 129 6.20 2.49 13.36
CA CYS A 129 6.98 3.68 13.06
C CYS A 129 6.12 4.89 13.40
N ARG A 130 6.66 5.83 14.15
CA ARG A 130 5.97 7.07 14.50
C ARG A 130 6.00 8.01 13.31
N HIS A 131 4.89 8.19 12.64
CA HIS A 131 4.71 9.12 11.52
C HIS A 131 3.32 9.76 11.49
N THR A 132 2.35 9.21 12.24
CA THR A 132 0.97 9.74 12.27
C THR A 132 0.32 9.36 13.59
N VAL A 133 0.20 10.33 14.49
CA VAL A 133 -0.50 10.14 15.77
C VAL A 133 -1.88 9.54 15.52
N GLY A 134 -2.26 8.57 16.33
CA GLY A 134 -3.53 7.86 16.20
C GLY A 134 -3.52 6.71 15.18
N LEU A 135 -2.51 6.60 14.29
CA LEU A 135 -2.47 5.58 13.23
C LEU A 135 -1.21 4.69 13.23
N ASP A 136 -0.14 5.03 13.98
CA ASP A 136 1.12 4.26 13.95
C ASP A 136 0.96 2.80 14.34
N TRP A 137 -0.10 2.45 15.05
CA TRP A 137 -0.39 1.06 15.42
C TRP A 137 -0.81 0.19 14.23
N THR A 138 -1.25 0.78 13.09
CA THR A 138 -1.84 0.08 11.96
C THR A 138 -1.45 0.64 10.59
N ALA A 139 -0.64 1.71 10.52
CA ALA A 139 -0.33 2.37 9.27
C ALA A 139 1.08 2.08 8.75
N ILE A 140 1.22 2.15 7.43
CA ILE A 140 2.51 2.20 6.72
C ILE A 140 2.69 3.64 6.23
N GLY A 141 3.73 4.34 6.69
CA GLY A 141 4.07 5.69 6.24
C GLY A 141 5.00 5.68 5.03
N ILE A 142 4.72 6.57 4.07
CA ILE A 142 5.50 6.79 2.86
C ILE A 142 5.80 8.28 2.75
N GLU A 143 7.07 8.65 2.87
CA GLU A 143 7.56 10.00 2.68
C GLU A 143 7.86 10.28 1.21
N HIS A 144 7.63 11.50 0.78
CA HIS A 144 8.03 12.03 -0.51
C HIS A 144 8.96 13.22 -0.30
N THR A 145 10.15 13.20 -0.91
CA THR A 145 11.01 14.39 -0.89
C THR A 145 10.34 15.52 -1.66
N GLY A 146 10.46 16.75 -1.16
CA GLY A 146 9.81 17.95 -1.67
C GLY A 146 9.21 18.76 -0.53
N TYR A 147 8.59 19.89 -0.86
CA TYR A 147 8.12 20.88 0.12
C TYR A 147 6.61 21.12 0.07
N GLY A 148 5.88 20.35 -0.75
CA GLY A 148 4.43 20.45 -0.80
C GLY A 148 3.75 19.49 -1.76
N ASP A 149 2.46 19.25 -1.54
CA ASP A 149 1.63 18.31 -2.31
C ASP A 149 1.69 18.55 -3.83
N GLY A 150 1.66 19.84 -4.24
CA GLY A 150 1.64 20.23 -5.65
C GLY A 150 2.94 19.87 -6.36
N GLU A 151 4.08 20.08 -5.70
CA GLU A 151 5.40 19.71 -6.20
C GLU A 151 5.48 18.20 -6.42
N VAL A 152 5.15 17.42 -5.38
CA VAL A 152 5.19 15.96 -5.45
C VAL A 152 4.22 15.40 -6.49
N LEU A 153 2.99 15.92 -6.56
CA LEU A 153 2.00 15.52 -7.56
C LEU A 153 2.43 15.87 -9.00
N GLY A 154 3.21 16.93 -9.18
CA GLY A 154 3.75 17.38 -10.46
C GLY A 154 4.98 16.60 -10.92
N ASP A 155 5.76 16.04 -10.00
CA ASP A 155 6.93 15.22 -10.34
C ASP A 155 6.51 13.85 -10.90
N ARG A 156 6.69 13.70 -12.22
CA ARG A 156 6.26 12.46 -12.93
C ARG A 156 7.03 11.22 -12.48
N ARG A 157 8.33 11.35 -12.16
CA ARG A 157 9.19 10.21 -11.77
C ARG A 157 8.83 9.75 -10.37
N GLN A 158 8.76 10.69 -9.43
CA GLN A 158 8.40 10.42 -8.04
C GLN A 158 6.98 9.84 -7.96
N MET A 159 6.02 10.46 -8.64
CA MET A 159 4.63 10.01 -8.65
C MET A 159 4.45 8.63 -9.27
N HIS A 160 5.15 8.31 -10.36
CA HIS A 160 5.12 6.97 -10.94
C HIS A 160 5.65 5.91 -9.95
N ALA A 161 6.74 6.21 -9.24
CA ALA A 161 7.31 5.32 -8.24
C ALA A 161 6.36 5.16 -7.03
N SER A 162 5.79 6.25 -6.55
CA SER A 162 4.83 6.29 -5.45
C SER A 162 3.60 5.43 -5.73
N LEU A 163 2.93 5.67 -6.84
CA LEU A 163 1.73 4.92 -7.22
C LEU A 163 2.00 3.41 -7.36
N ARG A 164 3.17 3.01 -7.89
CA ARG A 164 3.56 1.60 -7.99
C ARG A 164 3.83 0.98 -6.62
N LEU A 165 4.51 1.70 -5.73
CA LEU A 165 4.76 1.25 -4.36
C LEU A 165 3.45 1.08 -3.60
N THR A 166 2.61 2.11 -3.61
CA THR A 166 1.32 2.11 -2.91
C THR A 166 0.39 1.03 -3.45
N ARG A 167 0.33 0.83 -4.77
CA ARG A 167 -0.41 -0.30 -5.36
C ARG A 167 0.12 -1.65 -4.86
N TYR A 168 1.43 -1.86 -4.88
CA TYR A 168 2.04 -3.08 -4.38
C TYR A 168 1.70 -3.33 -2.91
N LEU A 169 1.85 -2.32 -2.05
CA LEU A 169 1.58 -2.44 -0.61
C LEU A 169 0.09 -2.70 -0.32
N ARG A 170 -0.81 -1.92 -0.95
CA ARG A 170 -2.25 -2.12 -0.72
C ARG A 170 -2.73 -3.49 -1.18
N CYS A 171 -2.19 -4.01 -2.27
CA CYS A 171 -2.57 -5.34 -2.75
C CYS A 171 -1.98 -6.45 -1.86
N ARG A 172 -0.73 -6.30 -1.42
CA ARG A 172 -0.06 -7.22 -0.50
C ARG A 172 -0.78 -7.35 0.84
N PHE A 173 -1.25 -6.22 1.39
CA PHE A 173 -1.89 -6.16 2.71
C PHE A 173 -3.41 -6.04 2.65
N LYS A 174 -4.01 -6.16 1.46
CA LYS A 174 -5.46 -6.04 1.23
C LYS A 174 -6.04 -4.71 1.72
N ILE A 175 -5.28 -3.62 1.61
CA ILE A 175 -5.68 -2.28 2.02
C ILE A 175 -6.59 -1.68 0.96
N GLY A 176 -7.82 -1.32 1.35
CA GLY A 176 -8.78 -0.63 0.47
C GLY A 176 -8.27 0.75 0.05
N ILE A 177 -8.61 1.18 -1.16
CA ILE A 177 -8.11 2.46 -1.70
C ILE A 177 -8.54 3.68 -0.87
N ARG A 178 -9.66 3.61 -0.17
CA ARG A 178 -10.13 4.65 0.76
C ARG A 178 -9.23 4.80 2.00
N ASN A 179 -8.46 3.76 2.31
CA ASN A 179 -7.51 3.74 3.41
C ASN A 179 -6.07 4.07 2.95
N VAL A 180 -5.91 4.58 1.72
CA VAL A 180 -4.73 5.29 1.25
C VAL A 180 -5.04 6.76 1.43
N ILE A 181 -4.48 7.35 2.45
CA ILE A 181 -4.81 8.70 2.94
C ILE A 181 -3.58 9.60 2.97
N GLY A 182 -3.79 10.90 2.96
CA GLY A 182 -2.79 11.89 3.33
C GLY A 182 -2.74 12.10 4.84
N HIS A 183 -1.65 12.67 5.35
CA HIS A 183 -1.54 12.96 6.77
C HIS A 183 -2.70 13.83 7.26
N SER A 184 -3.08 14.85 6.51
CA SER A 184 -4.20 15.75 6.83
C SER A 184 -5.57 15.03 6.93
N GLU A 185 -5.68 13.81 6.44
CA GLU A 185 -6.90 13.00 6.53
C GLU A 185 -6.90 12.02 7.72
N SER A 186 -5.83 12.03 8.55
CA SER A 186 -5.62 11.07 9.64
C SER A 186 -6.78 11.02 10.64
N LEU A 187 -7.30 12.18 11.04
CA LEU A 187 -8.41 12.30 12.00
C LEU A 187 -9.73 11.75 11.46
N SER A 188 -9.89 11.70 10.14
CA SER A 188 -11.10 11.16 9.49
C SER A 188 -11.00 9.64 9.23
N SER A 189 -9.86 9.02 9.55
CA SER A 189 -9.68 7.59 9.36
C SER A 189 -10.53 6.79 10.37
N PRO A 190 -11.27 5.76 9.93
CA PRO A 190 -11.99 4.88 10.86
C PRO A 190 -11.07 4.05 11.76
N TYR A 191 -9.76 4.11 11.51
CA TYR A 191 -8.73 3.44 12.31
C TYR A 191 -8.02 4.40 13.26
N HIS A 192 -8.37 5.71 13.25
CA HIS A 192 -7.78 6.66 14.18
C HIS A 192 -8.10 6.27 15.62
N ARG A 193 -7.08 6.10 16.43
CA ARG A 193 -7.19 5.71 17.84
C ARG A 193 -6.05 6.36 18.63
N GLU A 194 -6.39 7.31 19.51
CA GLU A 194 -5.41 8.00 20.35
C GLU A 194 -5.96 8.08 21.80
N ARG A 195 -5.16 7.58 22.74
CA ARG A 195 -5.52 7.55 24.17
C ARG A 195 -5.07 8.79 24.92
N VAL A 196 -3.99 9.44 24.48
CA VAL A 196 -3.47 10.67 25.08
C VAL A 196 -4.42 11.83 24.73
N PRO A 197 -5.15 12.41 25.70
CA PRO A 197 -6.21 13.36 25.41
C PRO A 197 -5.75 14.59 24.62
N SER A 198 -4.58 15.13 24.93
CA SER A 198 -4.01 16.32 24.28
C SER A 198 -3.62 16.07 22.79
N LEU A 199 -3.44 14.80 22.39
CA LEU A 199 -3.00 14.43 21.05
C LEU A 199 -4.13 13.88 20.17
N ARG A 200 -5.35 13.77 20.67
CA ARG A 200 -6.49 13.21 19.91
C ARG A 200 -6.82 13.96 18.63
N HIS A 201 -6.44 15.21 18.54
CA HIS A 201 -6.68 16.07 17.37
C HIS A 201 -5.40 16.54 16.69
N GLN A 202 -4.24 15.93 17.05
CA GLN A 202 -2.97 16.23 16.41
C GLN A 202 -2.96 15.65 15.00
N THR A 203 -2.61 16.49 14.01
CA THR A 203 -2.44 16.10 12.61
C THR A 203 -1.62 17.17 11.90
N HIS A 204 -1.11 16.83 10.71
CA HIS A 204 -0.35 17.73 9.86
C HIS A 204 -1.11 18.07 8.58
N GLY A 205 -0.74 19.18 7.93
CA GLY A 205 -1.45 19.69 6.75
C GLY A 205 -0.99 19.11 5.42
N ASP A 206 -0.04 18.21 5.41
CA ASP A 206 0.51 17.60 4.20
C ASP A 206 -0.43 16.56 3.58
N TRP A 207 -0.36 16.44 2.27
CA TRP A 207 -1.26 15.62 1.46
C TRP A 207 -2.74 15.92 1.75
N ARG A 208 -3.11 17.16 1.47
CA ARG A 208 -4.49 17.65 1.68
C ARG A 208 -5.50 16.81 0.91
N HIS A 209 -6.72 16.79 1.39
CA HIS A 209 -7.81 16.00 0.80
C HIS A 209 -7.92 16.18 -0.73
N ARG A 210 -7.85 17.40 -1.25
CA ARG A 210 -7.88 17.69 -2.69
C ARG A 210 -6.75 16.98 -3.45
N SER A 211 -5.55 16.93 -2.88
CA SER A 211 -4.38 16.24 -3.44
C SER A 211 -4.58 14.73 -3.41
N MET A 212 -5.13 14.20 -2.33
CA MET A 212 -5.46 12.78 -2.21
C MET A 212 -6.58 12.32 -3.12
N VAL A 213 -7.54 13.17 -3.46
CA VAL A 213 -8.53 12.87 -4.51
C VAL A 213 -7.84 12.61 -5.85
N VAL A 214 -6.86 13.47 -6.22
CA VAL A 214 -6.07 13.28 -7.45
C VAL A 214 -5.21 12.02 -7.37
N TYR A 215 -4.51 11.82 -6.25
CA TYR A 215 -3.66 10.65 -6.02
C TYR A 215 -4.44 9.34 -6.13
N ARG A 216 -5.54 9.19 -5.39
CA ARG A 216 -6.40 8.01 -5.42
C ARG A 216 -7.03 7.77 -6.80
N ARG A 217 -7.35 8.82 -7.55
CA ARG A 217 -7.82 8.70 -8.95
C ARG A 217 -6.72 8.11 -9.85
N ARG A 218 -5.47 8.59 -9.73
CA ARG A 218 -4.33 8.03 -10.47
C ARG A 218 -4.06 6.57 -10.06
N LEU A 219 -4.15 6.26 -8.77
CA LEU A 219 -3.97 4.92 -8.24
C LEU A 219 -5.03 3.92 -8.78
N ARG A 220 -6.30 4.35 -8.90
CA ARG A 220 -7.37 3.52 -9.50
C ARG A 220 -7.08 3.15 -10.95
N ARG A 221 -6.46 4.04 -11.73
CA ARG A 221 -6.11 3.78 -13.14
C ARG A 221 -5.07 2.66 -13.31
N LEU A 222 -4.32 2.31 -12.28
CA LEU A 222 -3.41 1.17 -12.31
C LEU A 222 -4.14 -0.19 -12.19
N GLY A 223 -5.44 -0.18 -12.04
CA GLY A 223 -6.28 -1.38 -11.94
C GLY A 223 -6.42 -1.96 -10.53
N SER A 224 -7.24 -3.00 -10.45
CA SER A 224 -7.52 -3.72 -9.20
C SER A 224 -6.32 -4.55 -8.72
N CYS A 225 -6.45 -5.12 -7.51
CA CYS A 225 -5.51 -6.07 -6.94
C CYS A 225 -5.78 -7.53 -7.38
N ARG A 226 -6.75 -7.69 -8.27
CA ARG A 226 -7.18 -9.01 -8.79
C ARG A 226 -6.70 -9.17 -10.22
#